data_63e1f6bdec7f698be59837483a859eca
#
_entry.id   63e1f6bdec7f698be59837483a859eca
#
_cell.length_a   1.000
_cell.length_b   1.000
_cell.length_c   1.000
_cell.angle_alpha   90.00
_cell.angle_beta   90.00
_cell.angle_gamma   90.00
#
_symmetry.space_group_name_H-M   'P 1'
#
loop_
_entity.id
_entity.type
_entity.pdbx_description
1 polymer ?
#
loop_
_entity_poly.entity_id
_entity_poly.type
_entity_poly.pdbx_seq_one_letter_code
_entity_poly.pdbx_strand_id
1 'polypeptide(L)'
;VVEAELAKLPVFPINTSPWTMTYSSEQHKAPELPVTVNVLFRQPEAVDLVALMPAIFTDQRNQVQSWGFPVRFMIERVFADGRTDVIVDYRELDYPKPGIDPQFFHIPNPVSAVGLRITVTEPATNSTWWRASHMVSFSELYAFVGKKNVALNADVKASSSNEFGYLWSTKCLTDGFTFFSPLFHDVEDPENNIFGHGLEKLEVKMDLGEVRRIDEFHLWPVVHDIQHNYPPSSGLGFPSSIRLEAASSQDFSDSQVIYENTTLDYRPGAGPFMHRTRPAEAQYLRFTLTKGLPSNIRRPAGSSHARIALSEIEILGDGEILSRGAPVHAPQLNTADGKRVASLTDGRSNEGQILPLRQWLDQFKRRVQLEATLQSLRDDLDEAQQREERRFRTVLLVAIGFILILLQLIWLVRVAARRRAARMRERIACDLHDEIGANVSSMAHTTELLAESIQQPSSTQTRLLENLVESARLTYRETKHFIRFIEGENDAQDIAEQLTQVADQILGTIPRTFSLENTRSFNALDPTTKWNLLLFYKEVLNNIIKHADASEVAIASSRQDRQLMLQVVDNGRGISQESPYCRRLEERAALLRGKLQIESQPNEGTSITLYFQNHR
;
A
#
# COMPACT_ATOMS: atom_id res chain seq x y z
N VAL A 1 3.21 -19.79 12.31
CA VAL A 1 3.43 -21.26 12.20
C VAL A 1 4.00 -21.58 10.83
N VAL A 2 3.33 -21.18 9.72
CA VAL A 2 3.78 -21.45 8.35
C VAL A 2 5.20 -20.90 8.09
N GLU A 3 5.49 -19.65 8.46
CA GLU A 3 6.82 -19.06 8.30
C GLU A 3 7.90 -19.77 9.13
N ALA A 4 7.57 -20.21 10.33
CA ALA A 4 8.50 -20.96 11.17
C ALA A 4 8.78 -22.38 10.64
N GLU A 5 7.85 -23.00 9.96
CA GLU A 5 8.04 -24.28 9.27
C GLU A 5 8.86 -24.08 7.99
N LEU A 6 8.52 -23.04 7.20
CA LEU A 6 9.23 -22.70 5.98
C LEU A 6 10.73 -22.39 6.22
N ALA A 7 11.02 -21.70 7.33
CA ALA A 7 12.41 -21.39 7.72
C ALA A 7 13.27 -22.62 8.02
N LYS A 8 12.65 -23.79 8.26
CA LYS A 8 13.36 -25.06 8.50
C LYS A 8 13.61 -25.85 7.22
N LEU A 9 12.93 -25.49 6.14
CA LEU A 9 13.08 -26.16 4.85
C LEU A 9 14.14 -25.47 4.01
N PRO A 10 14.93 -26.25 3.25
CA PRO A 10 15.94 -25.71 2.37
C PRO A 10 15.35 -24.78 1.30
N VAL A 11 16.13 -23.78 0.91
CA VAL A 11 15.88 -23.01 -0.31
C VAL A 11 16.50 -23.76 -1.46
N PHE A 12 15.71 -24.07 -2.47
CA PHE A 12 16.17 -24.80 -3.65
C PHE A 12 16.51 -23.79 -4.75
N PRO A 13 17.76 -23.80 -5.25
CA PRO A 13 18.14 -22.94 -6.34
C PRO A 13 17.38 -23.34 -7.60
N ILE A 14 16.80 -22.37 -8.29
CA ILE A 14 16.22 -22.56 -9.60
C ILE A 14 17.34 -22.48 -10.62
N ASN A 15 17.51 -23.54 -11.39
CA ASN A 15 18.42 -23.55 -12.51
C ASN A 15 17.77 -22.77 -13.67
N THR A 16 17.99 -21.46 -13.70
CA THR A 16 17.35 -20.52 -14.64
C THR A 16 18.02 -20.56 -16.02
N SER A 17 18.10 -21.72 -16.64
CA SER A 17 18.29 -21.72 -18.08
C SER A 17 16.97 -21.33 -18.76
N PRO A 18 16.92 -20.34 -19.66
CA PRO A 18 15.69 -20.00 -20.38
C PRO A 18 15.20 -21.13 -21.30
N TRP A 19 16.00 -22.14 -21.51
CA TRP A 19 15.74 -23.26 -22.38
C TRP A 19 15.71 -24.55 -21.56
N THR A 20 14.53 -25.04 -21.35
CA THR A 20 14.26 -26.18 -20.49
C THR A 20 14.57 -27.49 -21.22
N MET A 21 15.39 -28.31 -20.63
CA MET A 21 15.55 -29.70 -21.04
C MET A 21 14.32 -30.45 -20.53
N THR A 22 13.40 -30.80 -21.44
CA THR A 22 12.11 -31.40 -21.09
C THR A 22 11.64 -32.36 -22.19
N TYR A 23 10.80 -33.30 -21.83
CA TYR A 23 9.91 -33.89 -22.80
C TYR A 23 8.83 -32.91 -23.20
N SER A 24 8.61 -32.72 -24.47
CA SER A 24 7.52 -31.94 -25.04
C SER A 24 6.93 -32.63 -26.25
N SER A 25 5.60 -32.76 -26.32
CA SER A 25 4.94 -33.17 -27.54
C SER A 25 5.07 -32.08 -28.63
N GLU A 26 4.78 -32.41 -29.85
CA GLU A 26 4.60 -31.41 -30.89
C GLU A 26 3.47 -30.45 -30.51
N GLN A 27 3.60 -29.20 -30.98
CA GLN A 27 2.60 -28.15 -30.72
C GLN A 27 1.60 -28.11 -31.86
N HIS A 28 0.34 -28.33 -31.58
CA HIS A 28 -0.71 -28.36 -32.59
C HIS A 28 -1.87 -27.40 -32.21
N LYS A 29 -2.52 -26.86 -33.26
CA LYS A 29 -3.79 -26.11 -33.06
C LYS A 29 -4.93 -27.06 -32.65
N ALA A 30 -4.90 -28.28 -33.12
CA ALA A 30 -5.79 -29.37 -32.75
C ALA A 30 -4.93 -30.63 -32.64
N PRO A 31 -4.59 -31.09 -31.43
CA PRO A 31 -3.71 -32.25 -31.26
C PRO A 31 -4.40 -33.54 -31.67
N GLU A 32 -3.60 -34.48 -32.22
CA GLU A 32 -4.05 -35.85 -32.36
C GLU A 32 -4.09 -36.50 -30.98
N LEU A 33 -5.27 -36.94 -30.55
CA LEU A 33 -5.49 -37.54 -29.25
C LEU A 33 -5.81 -39.04 -29.37
N PRO A 34 -5.46 -39.82 -28.35
CA PRO A 34 -4.69 -39.45 -27.14
C PRO A 34 -3.18 -39.36 -27.43
N VAL A 35 -2.48 -38.46 -26.70
CA VAL A 35 -1.01 -38.49 -26.65
C VAL A 35 -0.59 -39.54 -25.63
N THR A 36 0.26 -40.47 -26.03
CA THR A 36 0.76 -41.56 -25.18
C THR A 36 2.27 -41.44 -24.97
N VAL A 37 2.72 -41.64 -23.73
CA VAL A 37 4.13 -41.68 -23.34
C VAL A 37 4.37 -42.97 -22.56
N ASN A 38 5.22 -43.85 -23.10
CA ASN A 38 5.57 -45.12 -22.49
C ASN A 38 7.01 -45.04 -21.97
N VAL A 39 7.18 -45.33 -20.68
CA VAL A 39 8.46 -45.39 -19.97
C VAL A 39 8.73 -46.85 -19.66
N LEU A 40 9.75 -47.45 -20.28
CA LEU A 40 10.08 -48.87 -20.16
C LEU A 40 11.26 -49.05 -19.20
N PHE A 41 11.05 -49.77 -18.12
CA PHE A 41 12.10 -50.09 -17.16
C PHE A 41 13.11 -51.08 -17.69
N ARG A 42 14.34 -51.07 -17.20
CA ARG A 42 15.38 -52.03 -17.58
C ARG A 42 15.04 -53.48 -17.18
N GLN A 43 14.28 -53.63 -16.09
CA GLN A 43 13.76 -54.89 -15.59
C GLN A 43 12.36 -54.63 -14.95
N PRO A 44 11.55 -55.67 -14.76
CA PRO A 44 10.27 -55.47 -14.06
C PRO A 44 10.45 -54.96 -12.65
N GLU A 45 9.73 -53.88 -12.30
CA GLU A 45 9.86 -53.18 -11.03
C GLU A 45 8.48 -52.95 -10.35
N ALA A 46 8.42 -53.01 -9.02
CA ALA A 46 7.21 -52.79 -8.23
C ALA A 46 7.19 -51.36 -7.67
N VAL A 47 6.79 -50.44 -8.52
CA VAL A 47 6.81 -48.99 -8.22
C VAL A 47 5.81 -48.64 -7.11
N ASP A 48 6.25 -47.93 -6.07
CA ASP A 48 5.44 -47.44 -4.95
C ASP A 48 5.04 -45.97 -5.07
N LEU A 49 5.78 -45.19 -5.86
CA LEU A 49 5.52 -43.76 -6.08
C LEU A 49 5.93 -43.38 -7.52
N VAL A 50 5.02 -42.68 -8.20
CA VAL A 50 5.35 -41.93 -9.43
C VAL A 50 5.33 -40.45 -9.08
N ALA A 51 6.37 -39.73 -9.51
CA ALA A 51 6.43 -38.27 -9.38
C ALA A 51 6.65 -37.65 -10.76
N LEU A 52 5.75 -36.75 -11.17
CA LEU A 52 5.88 -35.99 -12.40
C LEU A 52 6.32 -34.56 -12.04
N MET A 53 7.46 -34.15 -12.59
CA MET A 53 7.92 -32.76 -12.50
C MET A 53 7.31 -31.98 -13.65
N PRO A 54 6.56 -30.89 -13.36
CA PRO A 54 6.09 -29.99 -14.41
C PRO A 54 7.25 -29.35 -15.17
N ALA A 55 7.12 -29.22 -16.47
CA ALA A 55 7.97 -28.29 -17.21
C ALA A 55 7.61 -26.88 -16.78
N ILE A 56 8.58 -25.99 -16.67
CA ILE A 56 8.38 -24.63 -16.21
C ILE A 56 8.77 -23.61 -17.29
N PHE A 57 8.12 -22.47 -17.21
CA PHE A 57 8.36 -21.32 -18.05
C PHE A 57 8.39 -20.06 -17.22
N THR A 58 9.32 -19.17 -17.51
CA THR A 58 9.39 -17.85 -16.88
C THR A 58 8.70 -16.85 -17.79
N ASP A 59 7.64 -16.22 -17.31
CA ASP A 59 6.89 -15.25 -18.08
C ASP A 59 7.59 -13.88 -18.14
N GLN A 60 7.00 -12.93 -18.87
CA GLN A 60 7.53 -11.57 -19.02
C GLN A 60 7.60 -10.77 -17.71
N ARG A 61 6.90 -11.22 -16.67
CA ARG A 61 6.92 -10.63 -15.33
C ARG A 61 7.92 -11.32 -14.42
N ASN A 62 8.76 -12.19 -14.98
CA ASN A 62 9.71 -13.01 -14.24
C ASN A 62 9.06 -14.00 -13.26
N GLN A 63 7.79 -14.39 -13.51
CA GLN A 63 7.09 -15.40 -12.72
C GLN A 63 7.28 -16.77 -13.33
N VAL A 64 7.67 -17.73 -12.50
CA VAL A 64 7.88 -19.12 -12.90
C VAL A 64 6.54 -19.85 -12.81
N GLN A 65 6.12 -20.48 -13.89
CA GLN A 65 4.85 -21.20 -14.01
C GLN A 65 5.04 -22.56 -14.64
N SER A 66 4.14 -23.50 -14.33
CA SER A 66 4.09 -24.77 -15.05
C SER A 66 3.63 -24.55 -16.49
N TRP A 67 4.21 -25.35 -17.40
CA TRP A 67 3.96 -25.25 -18.83
C TRP A 67 3.68 -26.61 -19.43
N GLY A 68 2.58 -26.76 -20.17
CA GLY A 68 2.24 -27.98 -20.89
C GLY A 68 1.82 -29.16 -20.02
N PHE A 69 1.59 -29.00 -18.72
CA PHE A 69 1.10 -30.11 -17.90
C PHE A 69 -0.35 -30.46 -18.29
N PRO A 70 -0.69 -31.74 -18.56
CA PRO A 70 -2.00 -32.12 -19.11
C PRO A 70 -3.14 -31.82 -18.14
N VAL A 71 -4.32 -31.50 -18.71
CA VAL A 71 -5.56 -31.24 -17.97
C VAL A 71 -6.24 -32.57 -17.61
N ARG A 72 -6.31 -33.51 -18.56
CA ARG A 72 -6.88 -34.85 -18.32
C ARG A 72 -5.94 -35.92 -18.81
N PHE A 73 -5.68 -36.90 -17.97
CA PHE A 73 -4.76 -37.99 -18.24
C PHE A 73 -5.02 -39.19 -17.33
N MET A 74 -4.41 -40.33 -17.70
CA MET A 74 -4.28 -41.47 -16.81
C MET A 74 -2.86 -42.00 -16.81
N ILE A 75 -2.45 -42.69 -15.76
CA ILE A 75 -1.20 -43.41 -15.66
C ILE A 75 -1.52 -44.89 -15.45
N GLU A 76 -0.91 -45.75 -16.23
CA GLU A 76 -1.09 -47.19 -16.20
C GLU A 76 0.24 -47.91 -15.94
N ARG A 77 0.21 -49.02 -15.24
CA ARG A 77 1.27 -50.00 -15.23
C ARG A 77 1.18 -50.82 -16.51
N VAL A 78 2.31 -51.16 -17.10
CA VAL A 78 2.42 -51.99 -18.28
C VAL A 78 3.09 -53.32 -17.88
N PHE A 79 2.42 -54.44 -18.13
CA PHE A 79 2.94 -55.77 -17.83
C PHE A 79 3.64 -56.40 -19.04
N ALA A 80 4.47 -57.44 -18.78
CA ALA A 80 5.23 -58.12 -19.84
C ALA A 80 4.36 -58.78 -20.91
N ASP A 81 3.13 -59.15 -20.57
CA ASP A 81 2.15 -59.72 -21.48
C ASP A 81 1.33 -58.67 -22.26
N GLY A 82 1.66 -57.40 -22.11
CA GLY A 82 0.99 -56.27 -22.77
C GLY A 82 -0.29 -55.77 -22.09
N ARG A 83 -0.75 -56.43 -21.04
CA ARG A 83 -1.86 -55.90 -20.22
C ARG A 83 -1.44 -54.60 -19.54
N THR A 84 -2.43 -53.74 -19.26
CA THR A 84 -2.26 -52.51 -18.49
C THR A 84 -3.22 -52.50 -17.32
N ASP A 85 -2.84 -51.78 -16.27
CA ASP A 85 -3.65 -51.56 -15.06
C ASP A 85 -3.55 -50.08 -14.66
N VAL A 86 -4.70 -49.43 -14.54
CA VAL A 86 -4.77 -47.99 -14.26
C VAL A 86 -4.42 -47.76 -12.80
N ILE A 87 -3.43 -46.91 -12.53
CA ILE A 87 -2.99 -46.52 -11.21
C ILE A 87 -3.37 -45.07 -10.86
N VAL A 88 -3.58 -44.24 -11.89
CA VAL A 88 -4.03 -42.84 -11.75
C VAL A 88 -5.04 -42.55 -12.85
N ASP A 89 -6.22 -42.03 -12.52
CA ASP A 89 -7.27 -41.73 -13.49
C ASP A 89 -7.86 -40.34 -13.30
N TYR A 90 -7.54 -39.44 -14.23
CA TYR A 90 -8.08 -38.09 -14.36
C TYR A 90 -8.72 -37.86 -15.71
N ARG A 91 -9.30 -38.89 -16.36
CA ARG A 91 -9.93 -38.77 -17.69
C ARG A 91 -11.25 -38.00 -17.64
N GLU A 92 -12.00 -38.10 -16.55
CA GLU A 92 -13.31 -37.49 -16.37
C GLU A 92 -13.25 -36.24 -15.48
N LEU A 93 -12.13 -35.99 -14.83
CA LEU A 93 -11.92 -34.88 -13.92
C LEU A 93 -10.68 -34.09 -14.31
N ASP A 94 -10.81 -32.76 -14.38
CA ASP A 94 -9.67 -31.91 -14.66
C ASP A 94 -8.65 -31.94 -13.51
N TYR A 95 -7.40 -32.24 -13.85
CA TYR A 95 -6.32 -32.18 -12.89
C TYR A 95 -6.04 -30.71 -12.54
N PRO A 96 -5.94 -30.35 -11.24
CA PRO A 96 -5.60 -28.99 -10.86
C PRO A 96 -4.31 -28.54 -11.53
N LYS A 97 -4.29 -27.33 -12.11
CA LYS A 97 -3.07 -26.81 -12.72
C LYS A 97 -1.95 -26.84 -11.67
N PRO A 98 -0.88 -27.63 -11.86
CA PRO A 98 0.19 -27.71 -10.89
C PRO A 98 0.96 -26.39 -10.84
N GLY A 99 1.57 -26.10 -9.68
CA GLY A 99 2.64 -25.12 -9.56
C GLY A 99 3.93 -25.64 -10.19
N ILE A 100 5.03 -25.35 -9.54
CA ILE A 100 6.37 -25.82 -9.93
C ILE A 100 6.77 -27.09 -9.18
N ASP A 101 5.93 -27.54 -8.24
CA ASP A 101 6.17 -28.66 -7.36
C ASP A 101 5.96 -30.02 -8.04
N PRO A 102 6.66 -31.08 -7.58
CA PRO A 102 6.46 -32.43 -8.08
C PRO A 102 5.05 -32.93 -7.77
N GLN A 103 4.40 -33.54 -8.76
CA GLN A 103 3.08 -34.13 -8.64
C GLN A 103 3.21 -35.62 -8.27
N PHE A 104 2.83 -35.99 -7.03
CA PHE A 104 3.03 -37.32 -6.47
C PHE A 104 1.79 -38.18 -6.61
N PHE A 105 2.00 -39.41 -7.12
CA PHE A 105 1.00 -40.43 -7.26
C PHE A 105 1.47 -41.70 -6.50
N HIS A 106 1.00 -41.84 -5.28
CA HIS A 106 1.31 -42.99 -4.42
C HIS A 106 0.56 -44.23 -4.90
N ILE A 107 1.26 -45.35 -4.95
CA ILE A 107 0.72 -46.65 -5.38
C ILE A 107 0.66 -47.58 -4.15
N PRO A 108 -0.49 -47.73 -3.52
CA PRO A 108 -0.60 -48.46 -2.24
C PRO A 108 -0.32 -49.96 -2.39
N ASN A 109 -0.53 -50.55 -3.57
CA ASN A 109 -0.29 -51.94 -3.87
C ASN A 109 0.69 -52.08 -5.05
N PRO A 110 2.01 -51.94 -4.80
CA PRO A 110 2.99 -52.08 -5.85
C PRO A 110 3.04 -53.50 -6.40
N VAL A 111 2.92 -53.65 -7.71
CA VAL A 111 3.02 -54.91 -8.43
C VAL A 111 4.08 -54.74 -9.50
N SER A 112 4.88 -55.79 -9.68
CA SER A 112 5.98 -55.78 -10.68
C SER A 112 5.42 -55.58 -12.08
N ALA A 113 5.94 -54.52 -12.76
CA ALA A 113 5.56 -54.12 -14.11
C ALA A 113 6.81 -53.78 -14.94
N VAL A 114 6.74 -53.94 -16.27
CA VAL A 114 7.85 -53.63 -17.18
C VAL A 114 7.96 -52.13 -17.50
N GLY A 115 6.95 -51.33 -17.10
CA GLY A 115 6.98 -49.90 -17.38
C GLY A 115 5.70 -49.19 -16.96
N LEU A 116 5.65 -47.91 -17.29
CA LEU A 116 4.49 -47.04 -17.10
C LEU A 116 4.05 -46.49 -18.46
N ARG A 117 2.76 -46.24 -18.60
CA ARG A 117 2.17 -45.51 -19.71
C ARG A 117 1.40 -44.30 -19.17
N ILE A 118 1.69 -43.13 -19.69
CA ILE A 118 0.86 -41.92 -19.48
C ILE A 118 0.03 -41.76 -20.76
N THR A 119 -1.29 -41.71 -20.61
CA THR A 119 -2.23 -41.45 -21.70
C THR A 119 -2.93 -40.12 -21.42
N VAL A 120 -2.68 -39.13 -22.27
CA VAL A 120 -3.24 -37.78 -22.17
C VAL A 120 -4.44 -37.68 -23.11
N THR A 121 -5.61 -37.40 -22.52
CA THR A 121 -6.87 -37.20 -23.26
C THR A 121 -7.21 -35.72 -23.45
N GLU A 122 -6.66 -34.83 -22.61
CA GLU A 122 -6.80 -33.38 -22.77
C GLU A 122 -5.46 -32.70 -22.43
N PRO A 123 -4.73 -32.17 -23.41
CA PRO A 123 -3.48 -31.47 -23.23
C PRO A 123 -3.70 -30.05 -22.73
N ALA A 124 -2.68 -29.42 -22.17
CA ALA A 124 -2.75 -28.02 -21.78
C ALA A 124 -2.88 -27.11 -22.99
N THR A 125 -3.70 -26.07 -22.85
CA THR A 125 -3.77 -24.95 -23.81
C THR A 125 -2.82 -23.86 -23.36
N ASN A 126 -1.81 -23.55 -24.15
CA ASN A 126 -0.86 -22.48 -23.90
C ASN A 126 -1.13 -21.31 -24.85
N SER A 127 -1.34 -20.14 -24.29
CA SER A 127 -1.58 -18.88 -25.04
C SER A 127 -0.32 -18.01 -25.08
N THR A 128 0.86 -18.62 -25.27
CA THR A 128 2.10 -17.85 -25.33
C THR A 128 2.40 -17.31 -26.73
N TRP A 129 2.63 -16.00 -26.79
CA TRP A 129 3.28 -15.19 -27.83
C TRP A 129 2.58 -15.02 -29.19
N TRP A 130 2.02 -16.05 -29.81
CA TRP A 130 1.53 -15.90 -31.20
C TRP A 130 0.22 -16.62 -31.54
N ARG A 131 -0.10 -17.75 -30.89
CA ARG A 131 -1.34 -18.55 -31.13
C ARG A 131 -1.59 -19.52 -29.98
N ALA A 132 -2.85 -19.76 -29.63
CA ALA A 132 -3.20 -20.87 -28.76
C ALA A 132 -2.73 -22.19 -29.37
N SER A 133 -1.94 -22.95 -28.62
CA SER A 133 -1.44 -24.25 -29.01
C SER A 133 -1.68 -25.25 -27.88
N HIS A 134 -1.97 -26.50 -28.29
CA HIS A 134 -2.11 -27.61 -27.36
C HIS A 134 -0.80 -28.38 -27.33
N MET A 135 -0.35 -28.75 -26.12
CA MET A 135 0.87 -29.55 -25.96
C MET A 135 0.89 -30.27 -24.62
N VAL A 136 1.71 -31.27 -24.53
CA VAL A 136 2.04 -32.01 -23.31
C VAL A 136 3.52 -31.82 -23.03
N SER A 137 3.86 -31.43 -21.80
CA SER A 137 5.27 -31.27 -21.40
C SER A 137 5.50 -31.66 -19.96
N PHE A 138 6.61 -32.37 -19.71
CA PHE A 138 7.09 -32.76 -18.39
C PHE A 138 8.60 -32.50 -18.33
N SER A 139 9.07 -31.99 -17.19
CA SER A 139 10.50 -31.83 -16.97
C SER A 139 11.16 -33.16 -16.69
N GLU A 140 10.57 -33.98 -15.82
CA GLU A 140 11.12 -35.27 -15.42
C GLU A 140 10.02 -36.21 -14.91
N LEU A 141 10.18 -37.49 -15.11
CA LEU A 141 9.38 -38.56 -14.50
C LEU A 141 10.27 -39.40 -13.60
N TYR A 142 9.92 -39.42 -12.33
CA TYR A 142 10.50 -40.35 -11.36
C TYR A 142 9.54 -41.49 -11.07
N ALA A 143 10.07 -42.71 -10.98
CA ALA A 143 9.35 -43.88 -10.51
C ALA A 143 10.17 -44.55 -9.40
N PHE A 144 9.65 -44.60 -8.21
CA PHE A 144 10.39 -45.09 -7.05
C PHE A 144 9.98 -46.50 -6.63
N VAL A 145 10.98 -47.29 -6.26
CA VAL A 145 10.87 -48.48 -5.47
C VAL A 145 11.66 -48.19 -4.17
N GLY A 146 10.98 -47.87 -3.07
CA GLY A 146 11.65 -47.36 -1.91
C GLY A 146 12.39 -46.06 -2.18
N LYS A 147 13.73 -46.07 -2.09
CA LYS A 147 14.59 -44.90 -2.39
C LYS A 147 15.11 -44.86 -3.82
N LYS A 148 15.01 -45.96 -4.55
CA LYS A 148 15.56 -46.12 -5.89
C LYS A 148 14.66 -45.53 -6.95
N ASN A 149 15.20 -44.66 -7.80
CA ASN A 149 14.50 -44.18 -8.99
C ASN A 149 14.69 -45.19 -10.15
N VAL A 150 13.70 -46.02 -10.40
CA VAL A 150 13.78 -47.06 -11.46
C VAL A 150 13.50 -46.51 -12.85
N ALA A 151 12.99 -45.28 -12.97
CA ALA A 151 12.82 -44.59 -14.25
C ALA A 151 14.10 -43.97 -14.80
N LEU A 152 15.14 -43.78 -13.97
CA LEU A 152 16.36 -43.13 -14.42
C LEU A 152 16.96 -43.84 -15.65
N ASN A 153 17.21 -43.13 -16.75
CA ASN A 153 17.66 -43.61 -18.05
C ASN A 153 16.79 -44.77 -18.61
N ALA A 154 15.51 -44.78 -18.31
CA ALA A 154 14.56 -45.70 -18.93
C ALA A 154 14.34 -45.36 -20.42
N ASP A 155 13.98 -46.34 -21.22
CA ASP A 155 13.62 -46.11 -22.62
C ASP A 155 12.23 -45.47 -22.71
N VAL A 156 12.15 -44.29 -23.34
CA VAL A 156 10.90 -43.54 -23.48
C VAL A 156 10.44 -43.50 -24.92
N LYS A 157 9.19 -43.93 -25.15
CA LYS A 157 8.53 -43.88 -26.46
C LYS A 157 7.24 -43.11 -26.37
N ALA A 158 7.12 -42.04 -27.14
CA ALA A 158 5.93 -41.21 -27.19
C ALA A 158 5.26 -41.24 -28.57
N SER A 159 3.94 -41.10 -28.62
CA SER A 159 3.20 -40.98 -29.88
C SER A 159 3.41 -39.61 -30.55
N SER A 160 3.83 -38.60 -29.79
CA SER A 160 4.17 -37.27 -30.27
C SER A 160 5.35 -36.74 -29.45
N SER A 161 6.40 -36.26 -30.10
CA SER A 161 7.58 -35.71 -29.44
C SER A 161 8.22 -34.64 -30.31
N ASN A 162 8.59 -33.55 -29.68
CA ASN A 162 9.41 -32.53 -30.29
C ASN A 162 10.89 -32.86 -30.00
N GLU A 163 11.60 -33.29 -31.01
CA GLU A 163 13.02 -33.66 -30.90
C GLU A 163 13.87 -32.48 -31.37
N PHE A 164 14.18 -31.57 -30.49
CA PHE A 164 14.96 -30.36 -30.78
C PHE A 164 16.31 -30.38 -30.04
N GLY A 165 17.26 -31.08 -30.60
CA GLY A 165 18.62 -31.19 -30.08
C GLY A 165 18.65 -31.71 -28.64
N TYR A 166 19.32 -30.97 -27.75
CA TYR A 166 19.46 -31.32 -26.34
C TYR A 166 18.38 -30.66 -25.44
N LEU A 167 17.50 -29.84 -26.00
CA LEU A 167 16.52 -29.10 -25.23
C LEU A 167 15.22 -29.87 -25.05
N TRP A 168 14.74 -30.50 -26.09
CA TRP A 168 13.49 -31.24 -26.08
C TRP A 168 13.70 -32.62 -26.69
N SER A 169 13.41 -33.63 -25.92
CA SER A 169 13.57 -35.00 -26.35
C SER A 169 12.81 -35.93 -25.40
N THR A 170 12.42 -37.10 -25.92
CA THR A 170 11.91 -38.18 -25.08
C THR A 170 12.90 -38.58 -23.98
N LYS A 171 14.20 -38.51 -24.25
CA LYS A 171 15.26 -38.82 -23.27
C LYS A 171 15.30 -37.89 -22.08
N CYS A 172 14.88 -36.63 -22.27
CA CYS A 172 14.84 -35.64 -21.16
C CYS A 172 13.77 -35.94 -20.10
N LEU A 173 12.91 -36.94 -20.31
CA LEU A 173 11.89 -37.34 -19.35
C LEU A 173 12.44 -38.21 -18.21
N THR A 174 13.61 -38.84 -18.41
CA THR A 174 14.17 -39.82 -17.47
C THR A 174 15.69 -39.69 -17.31
N ASP A 175 16.28 -38.55 -17.64
CA ASP A 175 17.72 -38.31 -17.53
C ASP A 175 18.18 -37.82 -16.15
N GLY A 176 17.24 -37.56 -15.25
CA GLY A 176 17.45 -37.06 -13.90
C GLY A 176 17.66 -35.56 -13.82
N PHE A 177 17.56 -34.86 -14.96
CA PHE A 177 17.75 -33.41 -14.99
C PHE A 177 16.43 -32.67 -14.83
N THR A 178 16.41 -31.73 -13.88
CA THR A 178 15.28 -30.84 -13.69
C THR A 178 15.75 -29.38 -13.56
N PHE A 179 14.82 -28.45 -13.59
CA PHE A 179 15.10 -27.04 -13.26
C PHE A 179 15.66 -26.82 -11.86
N PHE A 180 15.40 -27.74 -10.96
CA PHE A 180 15.78 -27.63 -9.57
C PHE A 180 16.85 -28.70 -9.30
N SER A 181 17.99 -28.28 -8.82
CA SER A 181 19.00 -29.21 -8.37
C SER A 181 18.62 -29.76 -7.00
N PRO A 182 18.87 -31.07 -6.73
CA PRO A 182 18.64 -31.67 -5.42
C PRO A 182 19.68 -31.21 -4.39
N LEU A 183 19.82 -29.89 -4.25
CA LEU A 183 20.75 -29.21 -3.38
C LEU A 183 20.03 -28.46 -2.29
N PHE A 184 20.62 -28.44 -1.13
CA PHE A 184 20.33 -27.51 -0.05
C PHE A 184 21.36 -26.40 -0.06
N HIS A 185 20.96 -25.21 -0.49
CA HIS A 185 21.84 -24.05 -0.47
C HIS A 185 21.99 -23.52 0.95
N ASP A 186 23.02 -23.98 1.67
CA ASP A 186 23.29 -23.55 3.05
C ASP A 186 24.46 -22.58 3.15
N VAL A 187 25.57 -22.90 2.50
CA VAL A 187 26.76 -22.07 2.40
C VAL A 187 27.44 -22.37 1.06
N GLU A 188 27.71 -21.33 0.29
CA GLU A 188 28.59 -21.45 -0.88
C GLU A 188 30.01 -21.74 -0.42
N ASP A 189 30.52 -22.89 -0.78
CA ASP A 189 31.93 -23.19 -0.64
C ASP A 189 32.56 -23.33 -2.04
N PRO A 190 33.04 -22.20 -2.61
CA PRO A 190 33.61 -22.21 -3.95
C PRO A 190 34.90 -23.06 -4.04
N GLU A 191 35.46 -23.47 -2.93
CA GLU A 191 36.64 -24.34 -2.88
C GLU A 191 36.27 -25.83 -2.80
N ASN A 192 34.99 -26.17 -2.61
CA ASN A 192 34.51 -27.55 -2.56
C ASN A 192 34.44 -28.16 -3.95
N ASN A 193 35.57 -28.31 -4.60
CA ASN A 193 35.69 -28.85 -5.95
C ASN A 193 37.10 -29.27 -6.26
N ILE A 194 37.29 -30.09 -7.31
CA ILE A 194 38.59 -30.38 -7.85
C ILE A 194 38.76 -29.73 -9.24
N PHE A 195 39.96 -29.24 -9.52
CA PHE A 195 40.37 -28.76 -10.82
C PHE A 195 41.66 -29.44 -11.27
N GLY A 196 41.57 -30.37 -12.22
CA GLY A 196 42.72 -30.90 -12.93
C GLY A 196 43.16 -29.94 -14.03
N HIS A 197 44.03 -28.98 -13.70
CA HIS A 197 44.57 -28.03 -14.66
C HIS A 197 45.59 -28.70 -15.58
N GLY A 198 45.44 -28.53 -16.88
CA GLY A 198 46.35 -29.08 -17.89
C GLY A 198 46.27 -30.61 -18.06
N LEU A 199 45.34 -31.27 -17.38
CA LEU A 199 45.14 -32.70 -17.52
C LEU A 199 44.22 -33.01 -18.70
N GLU A 200 44.67 -33.89 -19.57
CA GLU A 200 43.82 -34.50 -20.61
C GLU A 200 43.05 -35.71 -20.07
N LYS A 201 43.57 -36.35 -19.04
CA LYS A 201 42.97 -37.51 -18.39
C LYS A 201 43.18 -37.41 -16.87
N LEU A 202 42.10 -37.68 -16.12
CA LEU A 202 42.10 -37.78 -14.67
C LEU A 202 41.64 -39.17 -14.24
N GLU A 203 42.39 -39.82 -13.36
CA GLU A 203 41.98 -41.07 -12.74
C GLU A 203 41.63 -40.79 -11.28
N VAL A 204 40.42 -41.23 -10.87
CA VAL A 204 39.90 -41.12 -9.52
C VAL A 204 39.61 -42.52 -9.02
N LYS A 205 40.28 -42.96 -7.97
CA LYS A 205 40.05 -44.24 -7.28
C LYS A 205 39.32 -44.01 -5.98
N MET A 206 38.33 -44.86 -5.70
CA MET A 206 37.48 -44.78 -4.50
C MET A 206 37.45 -46.16 -3.82
N ASP A 207 37.49 -46.18 -2.51
CA ASP A 207 37.31 -47.36 -1.67
C ASP A 207 36.03 -47.25 -0.86
N LEU A 208 35.07 -48.12 -1.10
CA LEU A 208 33.78 -48.13 -0.40
C LEU A 208 33.87 -48.81 0.98
N GLY A 209 35.08 -49.30 1.39
CA GLY A 209 35.33 -49.96 2.64
C GLY A 209 34.92 -51.43 2.72
N GLU A 210 33.93 -51.82 1.97
CA GLU A 210 33.45 -53.22 1.83
C GLU A 210 32.82 -53.45 0.46
N VAL A 211 32.65 -54.71 0.11
CA VAL A 211 31.98 -55.09 -1.15
C VAL A 211 30.51 -54.69 -1.05
N ARG A 212 30.10 -53.87 -1.99
CA ARG A 212 28.72 -53.35 -2.10
C ARG A 212 28.19 -53.57 -3.52
N ARG A 213 26.90 -53.73 -3.62
CA ARG A 213 26.18 -53.69 -4.90
C ARG A 213 26.08 -52.24 -5.39
N ILE A 214 26.53 -52.02 -6.63
CA ILE A 214 26.54 -50.72 -7.28
C ILE A 214 25.69 -50.84 -8.54
N ASP A 215 24.77 -49.89 -8.75
CA ASP A 215 23.90 -49.85 -9.93
C ASP A 215 23.66 -48.44 -10.48
N GLU A 216 24.22 -47.38 -9.84
CA GLU A 216 24.02 -46.01 -10.27
C GLU A 216 25.21 -45.13 -9.81
N PHE A 217 25.50 -44.06 -10.54
CA PHE A 217 26.46 -43.04 -10.14
C PHE A 217 25.99 -41.67 -10.59
N HIS A 218 26.38 -40.64 -9.81
CA HIS A 218 26.15 -39.23 -10.14
C HIS A 218 27.48 -38.47 -10.13
N LEU A 219 27.69 -37.61 -11.14
CA LEU A 219 28.80 -36.68 -11.20
C LEU A 219 28.28 -35.27 -11.14
N TRP A 220 28.69 -34.55 -10.13
CA TRP A 220 28.26 -33.17 -9.91
C TRP A 220 29.23 -32.22 -10.61
N PRO A 221 28.73 -31.32 -11.49
CA PRO A 221 29.53 -30.31 -12.13
C PRO A 221 29.97 -29.24 -11.14
N VAL A 222 31.04 -28.52 -11.47
CA VAL A 222 31.38 -27.28 -10.82
C VAL A 222 30.56 -26.17 -11.44
N VAL A 223 29.79 -25.47 -10.59
CA VAL A 223 29.03 -24.30 -10.99
C VAL A 223 29.85 -23.06 -10.63
N HIS A 224 30.21 -22.27 -11.62
CA HIS A 224 30.82 -20.96 -11.43
C HIS A 224 29.80 -19.88 -11.72
N ASP A 225 29.42 -19.12 -10.71
CA ASP A 225 28.73 -17.86 -10.90
C ASP A 225 29.72 -16.83 -11.46
N ILE A 226 29.80 -16.77 -12.78
CA ILE A 226 30.46 -15.63 -13.43
C ILE A 226 29.39 -14.55 -13.48
N GLN A 227 29.41 -13.67 -12.48
CA GLN A 227 28.61 -12.45 -12.44
C GLN A 227 28.47 -11.89 -13.87
N HIS A 228 27.24 -11.82 -14.37
CA HIS A 228 26.82 -11.14 -15.60
C HIS A 228 26.83 -11.89 -16.95
N ASN A 229 27.13 -13.18 -17.04
CA ASN A 229 26.92 -13.89 -18.30
C ASN A 229 25.84 -14.97 -18.14
N TYR A 230 24.70 -14.71 -18.73
CA TYR A 230 23.62 -15.68 -18.88
C TYR A 230 23.90 -16.61 -20.09
N PRO A 231 23.75 -17.95 -20.01
CA PRO A 231 23.46 -18.75 -18.83
C PRO A 231 24.72 -18.94 -17.95
N PRO A 232 24.57 -19.28 -16.66
CA PRO A 232 25.72 -19.63 -15.84
C PRO A 232 26.52 -20.71 -16.58
N SER A 233 27.83 -20.56 -16.64
CA SER A 233 28.72 -21.53 -17.30
C SER A 233 28.89 -22.74 -16.37
N SER A 234 27.78 -23.42 -16.10
CA SER A 234 27.73 -24.68 -15.40
C SER A 234 28.45 -25.74 -16.22
N GLY A 235 29.24 -26.56 -15.56
CA GLY A 235 29.99 -27.62 -16.19
C GLY A 235 31.33 -27.22 -16.79
N LEU A 236 31.93 -26.12 -16.32
CA LEU A 236 33.31 -25.79 -16.70
C LEU A 236 34.25 -26.95 -16.34
N GLY A 237 34.82 -27.57 -17.35
CA GLY A 237 35.71 -28.70 -17.16
C GLY A 237 34.99 -30.03 -16.89
N PHE A 238 33.68 -30.12 -17.08
CA PHE A 238 33.00 -31.43 -17.00
C PHE A 238 33.56 -32.40 -18.05
N PRO A 239 33.83 -33.67 -17.68
CA PRO A 239 34.49 -34.62 -18.59
C PRO A 239 33.67 -34.87 -19.87
N SER A 240 34.33 -35.02 -21.00
CA SER A 240 33.72 -35.39 -22.29
C SER A 240 33.70 -36.91 -22.51
N SER A 241 34.41 -37.67 -21.69
CA SER A 241 34.38 -39.12 -21.68
C SER A 241 34.50 -39.63 -20.27
N ILE A 242 33.73 -40.65 -19.94
CA ILE A 242 33.66 -41.28 -18.63
C ILE A 242 33.77 -42.77 -18.80
N ARG A 243 34.73 -43.37 -18.09
CA ARG A 243 34.83 -44.83 -17.94
C ARG A 243 34.85 -45.12 -16.45
N LEU A 244 33.97 -46.00 -15.99
CA LEU A 244 33.89 -46.48 -14.64
C LEU A 244 34.13 -47.98 -14.57
N GLU A 245 35.13 -48.37 -13.81
CA GLU A 245 35.49 -49.74 -13.54
C GLU A 245 35.24 -50.05 -12.06
N ALA A 246 34.77 -51.26 -11.80
CA ALA A 246 34.51 -51.80 -10.47
C ALA A 246 35.38 -53.04 -10.24
N ALA A 247 35.95 -53.18 -9.05
CA ALA A 247 36.83 -54.26 -8.65
C ALA A 247 36.60 -54.67 -7.21
N SER A 248 36.86 -55.93 -6.86
CA SER A 248 36.93 -56.39 -5.48
C SER A 248 38.35 -56.28 -4.93
N SER A 249 39.36 -56.22 -5.83
CA SER A 249 40.80 -56.13 -5.51
C SER A 249 41.27 -54.67 -5.63
N GLN A 250 42.10 -54.24 -4.67
CA GLN A 250 42.65 -52.86 -4.65
C GLN A 250 43.57 -52.56 -5.86
N ASP A 251 44.23 -53.56 -6.40
CA ASP A 251 45.09 -53.45 -7.58
C ASP A 251 44.31 -53.43 -8.93
N PHE A 252 42.99 -53.60 -8.87
CA PHE A 252 42.09 -53.68 -10.05
C PHE A 252 42.41 -54.83 -11.00
N SER A 253 43.07 -55.91 -10.51
CA SER A 253 43.37 -57.11 -11.34
C SER A 253 42.13 -57.85 -11.81
N ASP A 254 41.00 -57.73 -11.07
CA ASP A 254 39.70 -58.32 -11.34
C ASP A 254 38.67 -57.28 -11.86
N SER A 255 39.14 -56.13 -12.33
CA SER A 255 38.26 -55.03 -12.70
C SER A 255 37.37 -55.36 -13.88
N GLN A 256 36.10 -54.90 -13.80
CA GLN A 256 35.12 -54.93 -14.88
C GLN A 256 34.64 -53.52 -15.18
N VAL A 257 34.40 -53.20 -16.48
CA VAL A 257 33.82 -51.95 -16.90
C VAL A 257 32.31 -52.00 -16.70
N ILE A 258 31.81 -51.16 -15.78
CA ILE A 258 30.38 -51.08 -15.47
C ILE A 258 29.68 -49.92 -16.17
N TYR A 259 30.47 -48.93 -16.63
CA TYR A 259 29.98 -47.83 -17.46
C TYR A 259 31.12 -47.31 -18.37
N GLU A 260 30.78 -46.99 -19.61
CA GLU A 260 31.70 -46.35 -20.55
C GLU A 260 30.94 -45.51 -21.55
N ASN A 261 31.35 -44.25 -21.67
CA ASN A 261 30.89 -43.34 -22.71
C ASN A 261 32.08 -42.49 -23.18
N THR A 262 32.48 -42.64 -24.42
CA THR A 262 33.68 -42.01 -25.00
C THR A 262 33.37 -40.66 -25.66
N THR A 263 32.08 -40.36 -25.90
CA THR A 263 31.63 -39.12 -26.53
C THR A 263 30.37 -38.63 -25.82
N LEU A 264 30.58 -38.06 -24.61
CA LEU A 264 29.48 -37.56 -23.82
C LEU A 264 28.91 -36.28 -24.44
N ASP A 265 27.72 -36.40 -24.99
CA ASP A 265 26.92 -35.24 -25.42
C ASP A 265 26.05 -34.77 -24.25
N TYR A 266 26.72 -34.34 -23.20
CA TYR A 266 26.09 -33.84 -21.99
C TYR A 266 26.50 -32.39 -21.75
N ARG A 267 25.52 -31.51 -21.67
CA ARG A 267 25.74 -30.14 -21.26
C ARG A 267 25.15 -29.98 -19.85
N PRO A 268 25.97 -30.15 -18.83
CA PRO A 268 25.50 -30.02 -17.49
C PRO A 268 24.99 -28.60 -17.30
N GLY A 269 23.73 -28.48 -16.84
CA GLY A 269 23.28 -27.32 -16.12
C GLY A 269 23.95 -27.29 -14.74
N ALA A 270 23.28 -26.76 -13.74
CA ALA A 270 23.72 -26.90 -12.34
C ALA A 270 23.41 -28.29 -11.75
N GLY A 271 22.70 -29.14 -12.49
CA GLY A 271 22.33 -30.50 -12.05
C GLY A 271 23.42 -31.53 -12.30
N PRO A 272 23.40 -32.65 -11.54
CA PRO A 272 24.34 -33.73 -11.72
C PRO A 272 24.09 -34.53 -13.01
N PHE A 273 25.13 -35.14 -13.56
CA PHE A 273 25.01 -36.20 -14.50
C PHE A 273 24.70 -37.51 -13.78
N MET A 274 23.45 -37.98 -13.88
CA MET A 274 22.97 -39.21 -13.25
C MET A 274 22.90 -40.34 -14.25
N HIS A 275 23.51 -41.49 -13.94
CA HIS A 275 23.49 -42.62 -14.87
C HIS A 275 23.48 -43.96 -14.13
N ARG A 276 22.66 -44.90 -14.64
CA ARG A 276 22.67 -46.30 -14.19
C ARG A 276 23.81 -47.08 -14.81
N THR A 277 24.52 -47.84 -13.99
CA THR A 277 25.56 -48.74 -14.41
C THR A 277 25.03 -50.13 -14.80
N ARG A 278 25.88 -50.98 -15.32
CA ARG A 278 25.67 -52.42 -15.18
C ARG A 278 25.86 -52.77 -13.70
N PRO A 279 24.90 -53.47 -13.09
CA PRO A 279 25.04 -53.82 -11.68
C PRO A 279 26.31 -54.63 -11.40
N ALA A 280 27.03 -54.28 -10.35
CA ALA A 280 28.27 -54.97 -9.99
C ALA A 280 28.40 -55.01 -8.45
N GLU A 281 29.05 -56.07 -7.94
CA GLU A 281 29.47 -56.18 -6.58
C GLU A 281 30.96 -55.78 -6.50
N ALA A 282 31.29 -54.70 -5.80
CA ALA A 282 32.64 -54.17 -5.75
C ALA A 282 32.93 -53.39 -4.48
N GLN A 283 34.18 -53.35 -4.04
CA GLN A 283 34.69 -52.47 -3.01
C GLN A 283 35.42 -51.27 -3.64
N TYR A 284 36.16 -51.49 -4.70
CA TYR A 284 36.99 -50.48 -5.33
C TYR A 284 36.44 -50.02 -6.66
N LEU A 285 36.46 -48.70 -6.88
CA LEU A 285 35.98 -48.05 -8.08
C LEU A 285 37.11 -47.22 -8.70
N ARG A 286 37.16 -47.20 -10.04
CA ARG A 286 38.07 -46.34 -10.78
C ARG A 286 37.36 -45.59 -11.86
N PHE A 287 37.28 -44.29 -11.69
CA PHE A 287 36.84 -43.38 -12.75
C PHE A 287 38.05 -42.99 -13.60
N THR A 288 37.90 -43.09 -14.89
CA THR A 288 38.79 -42.52 -15.90
C THR A 288 38.01 -41.45 -16.65
N LEU A 289 38.39 -40.19 -16.38
CA LEU A 289 37.73 -39.01 -16.94
C LEU A 289 38.67 -38.37 -17.96
N THR A 290 38.18 -38.05 -19.14
CA THR A 290 39.00 -37.40 -20.16
C THR A 290 38.48 -36.02 -20.46
N LYS A 291 39.35 -35.19 -20.97
CA LYS A 291 39.27 -33.79 -21.37
C LYS A 291 37.88 -33.18 -21.21
N GLY A 292 37.76 -32.18 -20.35
CA GLY A 292 36.51 -31.48 -20.10
C GLY A 292 35.96 -30.77 -21.34
N LEU A 293 34.64 -30.63 -21.39
CA LEU A 293 33.97 -29.87 -22.43
C LEU A 293 34.52 -28.44 -22.47
N PRO A 294 34.77 -27.88 -23.69
CA PRO A 294 35.20 -26.48 -23.78
C PRO A 294 34.10 -25.56 -23.22
N SER A 295 34.50 -24.70 -22.29
CA SER A 295 33.56 -23.66 -21.84
C SER A 295 33.24 -22.70 -22.99
N ASN A 296 31.99 -22.34 -23.17
CA ASN A 296 31.58 -21.28 -24.11
C ASN A 296 32.05 -19.86 -23.69
N ILE A 297 32.93 -19.78 -22.70
CA ILE A 297 33.52 -18.52 -22.26
C ILE A 297 34.51 -18.07 -23.34
N ARG A 298 34.22 -16.93 -23.99
CA ARG A 298 35.17 -16.23 -24.86
C ARG A 298 36.41 -15.89 -24.04
N ARG A 299 37.51 -16.64 -24.29
CA ARG A 299 38.81 -16.36 -23.69
C ARG A 299 39.73 -15.67 -24.70
N PRO A 300 40.71 -14.88 -24.21
CA PRO A 300 41.76 -14.40 -25.07
C PRO A 300 42.44 -15.57 -25.80
N ALA A 301 42.72 -15.42 -27.10
CA ALA A 301 43.40 -16.42 -27.89
C ALA A 301 44.74 -16.80 -27.22
N GLY A 302 44.92 -18.08 -26.89
CA GLY A 302 46.17 -18.60 -26.31
C GLY A 302 46.07 -19.36 -24.98
N SER A 303 44.91 -19.40 -24.33
CA SER A 303 44.73 -20.09 -23.01
C SER A 303 43.95 -21.42 -23.13
N SER A 304 44.38 -22.33 -23.96
CA SER A 304 43.80 -23.69 -24.06
C SER A 304 44.42 -24.62 -23.02
N HIS A 305 44.13 -24.47 -21.74
CA HIS A 305 44.46 -25.54 -20.79
C HIS A 305 43.24 -26.43 -20.65
N ALA A 306 43.37 -27.71 -21.03
CA ALA A 306 42.40 -28.73 -20.71
C ALA A 306 42.16 -28.70 -19.18
N ARG A 307 40.91 -28.72 -18.79
CA ARG A 307 40.51 -28.78 -17.38
C ARG A 307 39.53 -29.92 -17.21
N ILE A 308 39.70 -30.67 -16.13
CA ILE A 308 38.68 -31.61 -15.68
C ILE A 308 38.26 -31.10 -14.29
N ALA A 309 36.99 -30.86 -14.12
CA ALA A 309 36.45 -30.31 -12.86
C ALA A 309 35.18 -31.03 -12.44
N LEU A 310 35.11 -31.37 -11.16
CA LEU A 310 33.96 -31.98 -10.50
C LEU A 310 33.84 -31.40 -9.09
N SER A 311 32.63 -31.32 -8.57
CA SER A 311 32.37 -30.94 -7.18
C SER A 311 32.09 -32.14 -6.28
N GLU A 312 31.38 -33.18 -6.78
CA GLU A 312 31.06 -34.37 -5.99
C GLU A 312 30.92 -35.61 -6.92
N ILE A 313 31.16 -36.78 -6.36
CA ILE A 313 30.93 -38.11 -6.97
C ILE A 313 30.08 -38.94 -6.03
N GLU A 314 28.85 -39.23 -6.41
CA GLU A 314 28.00 -40.16 -5.67
C GLU A 314 27.95 -41.52 -6.37
N ILE A 315 28.11 -42.57 -5.59
CA ILE A 315 27.91 -43.97 -5.97
C ILE A 315 26.70 -44.49 -5.23
N LEU A 316 25.79 -45.13 -5.94
CA LEU A 316 24.54 -45.62 -5.33
C LEU A 316 24.38 -47.13 -5.60
N GLY A 317 23.77 -47.78 -4.62
CA GLY A 317 23.25 -49.12 -4.69
C GLY A 317 21.84 -49.18 -4.13
N ASP A 318 20.88 -49.66 -4.93
CA ASP A 318 19.46 -49.73 -4.59
C ASP A 318 18.89 -48.39 -3.99
N GLY A 319 19.40 -47.24 -4.53
CA GLY A 319 19.00 -45.90 -4.14
C GLY A 319 19.65 -45.38 -2.85
N GLU A 320 20.57 -46.10 -2.22
CA GLU A 320 21.38 -45.66 -1.10
C GLU A 320 22.73 -45.11 -1.59
N ILE A 321 23.13 -43.95 -1.06
CA ILE A 321 24.44 -43.34 -1.37
C ILE A 321 25.52 -44.10 -0.60
N LEU A 322 26.41 -44.75 -1.32
CA LEU A 322 27.49 -45.59 -0.75
C LEU A 322 28.82 -44.84 -0.64
N SER A 323 29.04 -43.80 -1.43
CA SER A 323 30.30 -43.07 -1.50
C SER A 323 30.52 -42.03 -0.41
N ARG A 324 29.49 -41.72 0.37
CA ARG A 324 29.61 -40.59 1.35
C ARG A 324 30.71 -40.85 2.39
N GLY A 325 31.71 -39.98 2.38
CA GLY A 325 32.91 -40.14 3.23
C GLY A 325 33.89 -41.23 2.80
N ALA A 326 33.68 -41.88 1.63
CA ALA A 326 34.59 -42.88 1.10
C ALA A 326 35.97 -42.28 0.78
N PRO A 327 37.07 -42.93 1.12
CA PRO A 327 38.39 -42.49 0.75
C PRO A 327 38.58 -42.44 -0.79
N VAL A 328 39.09 -41.29 -1.25
CA VAL A 328 39.34 -41.04 -2.67
C VAL A 328 40.81 -40.72 -2.91
N HIS A 329 41.38 -41.27 -3.97
CA HIS A 329 42.74 -41.02 -4.42
C HIS A 329 42.79 -40.64 -5.89
N ALA A 330 43.39 -39.49 -6.21
CA ALA A 330 43.58 -39.00 -7.56
C ALA A 330 45.08 -38.63 -7.76
N PRO A 331 45.91 -39.60 -8.27
CA PRO A 331 47.36 -39.44 -8.28
C PRO A 331 47.90 -38.33 -9.17
N GLN A 332 47.08 -37.87 -10.14
CA GLN A 332 47.43 -36.77 -11.04
C GLN A 332 47.24 -35.39 -10.43
N LEU A 333 46.52 -35.27 -9.30
CA LEU A 333 46.29 -34.01 -8.63
C LEU A 333 47.44 -33.79 -7.61
N ASN A 334 47.97 -32.55 -7.53
CA ASN A 334 49.05 -32.19 -6.66
C ASN A 334 48.67 -32.37 -5.18
N THR A 335 49.68 -32.68 -4.31
CA THR A 335 49.51 -32.91 -2.88
C THR A 335 48.89 -31.71 -2.14
N ALA A 336 49.02 -30.47 -2.65
CA ALA A 336 48.32 -29.29 -2.15
C ALA A 336 46.81 -29.42 -2.31
N ASP A 337 46.34 -30.18 -3.31
CA ASP A 337 44.94 -30.44 -3.58
C ASP A 337 44.39 -31.66 -2.85
N GLY A 338 45.21 -32.36 -2.03
CA GLY A 338 44.80 -33.58 -1.33
C GLY A 338 43.63 -33.41 -0.36
N LYS A 339 43.49 -32.25 0.26
CA LYS A 339 42.29 -31.91 1.05
C LYS A 339 41.06 -31.72 0.15
N ARG A 340 41.23 -31.20 -1.07
CA ARG A 340 40.16 -30.98 -2.05
C ARG A 340 39.69 -32.30 -2.70
N VAL A 341 40.55 -33.30 -2.86
CA VAL A 341 40.17 -34.62 -3.37
C VAL A 341 39.18 -35.31 -2.43
N ALA A 342 39.31 -35.17 -1.10
CA ALA A 342 38.37 -35.72 -0.14
C ALA A 342 36.97 -35.08 -0.23
N SER A 343 36.86 -33.87 -0.77
CA SER A 343 35.55 -33.22 -0.96
C SER A 343 34.71 -33.85 -2.07
N LEU A 344 35.26 -34.73 -2.89
CA LEU A 344 34.51 -35.47 -3.91
C LEU A 344 33.50 -36.47 -3.35
N THR A 345 33.51 -36.72 -2.04
CA THR A 345 32.63 -37.71 -1.40
C THR A 345 32.05 -37.19 -0.09
N ASP A 346 32.09 -35.89 0.18
CA ASP A 346 31.63 -35.31 1.44
C ASP A 346 30.10 -35.05 1.45
N GLY A 347 29.42 -35.26 0.34
CA GLY A 347 28.00 -35.06 0.19
C GLY A 347 27.62 -33.60 -0.06
N ARG A 348 28.57 -32.80 -0.53
CA ARG A 348 28.38 -31.38 -0.84
C ARG A 348 28.86 -31.06 -2.25
N SER A 349 28.13 -30.21 -2.93
CA SER A 349 28.61 -29.51 -4.11
C SER A 349 29.19 -28.15 -3.72
N ASN A 350 29.79 -27.45 -4.66
CA ASN A 350 30.24 -26.07 -4.42
C ASN A 350 29.07 -25.07 -4.23
N GLU A 351 27.82 -25.49 -4.41
CA GLU A 351 26.61 -24.68 -4.19
C GLU A 351 25.89 -25.05 -2.89
N GLY A 352 26.25 -26.16 -2.22
CA GLY A 352 25.63 -26.57 -0.98
C GLY A 352 25.56 -28.07 -0.75
N GLN A 353 24.78 -28.48 0.24
CA GLN A 353 24.60 -29.88 0.62
C GLN A 353 23.72 -30.61 -0.40
N ILE A 354 24.15 -31.80 -0.81
CA ILE A 354 23.40 -32.69 -1.69
C ILE A 354 22.40 -33.49 -0.85
N LEU A 355 21.13 -33.46 -1.26
CA LEU A 355 20.05 -34.23 -0.64
C LEU A 355 19.77 -35.51 -1.41
N PRO A 356 19.47 -36.63 -0.74
CA PRO A 356 18.93 -37.80 -1.40
C PRO A 356 17.67 -37.45 -2.20
N LEU A 357 17.57 -37.93 -3.42
CA LEU A 357 16.57 -37.49 -4.42
C LEU A 357 15.13 -37.51 -3.89
N ARG A 358 14.70 -38.62 -3.26
CA ARG A 358 13.34 -38.74 -2.71
C ARG A 358 13.10 -37.75 -1.57
N GLN A 359 14.09 -37.57 -0.67
CA GLN A 359 14.01 -36.60 0.41
C GLN A 359 13.89 -35.16 -0.13
N TRP A 360 14.70 -34.86 -1.16
CA TRP A 360 14.64 -33.56 -1.82
C TRP A 360 13.27 -33.29 -2.43
N LEU A 361 12.68 -34.23 -3.17
CA LEU A 361 11.34 -34.10 -3.75
C LEU A 361 10.27 -33.84 -2.70
N ASP A 362 10.30 -34.56 -1.56
CA ASP A 362 9.37 -34.37 -0.46
C ASP A 362 9.50 -32.98 0.17
N GLN A 363 10.73 -32.53 0.43
CA GLN A 363 11.01 -31.23 1.02
C GLN A 363 10.67 -30.10 0.04
N PHE A 364 10.97 -30.29 -1.25
CA PHE A 364 10.64 -29.32 -2.28
C PHE A 364 9.12 -29.14 -2.39
N LYS A 365 8.37 -30.23 -2.50
CA LYS A 365 6.91 -30.18 -2.52
C LYS A 365 6.36 -29.47 -1.27
N ARG A 366 6.85 -29.84 -0.09
CA ARG A 366 6.42 -29.24 1.17
C ARG A 366 6.69 -27.74 1.20
N ARG A 367 7.86 -27.31 0.73
CA ARG A 367 8.21 -25.89 0.65
C ARG A 367 7.26 -25.13 -0.26
N VAL A 368 7.04 -25.61 -1.50
CA VAL A 368 6.16 -24.94 -2.46
C VAL A 368 4.73 -24.83 -1.92
N GLN A 369 4.22 -25.88 -1.26
CA GLN A 369 2.91 -25.86 -0.62
C GLN A 369 2.81 -24.82 0.51
N LEU A 370 3.86 -24.71 1.32
CA LEU A 370 3.91 -23.73 2.40
C LEU A 370 4.02 -22.29 1.85
N GLU A 371 4.81 -22.09 0.81
CA GLU A 371 4.94 -20.79 0.13
C GLU A 371 3.59 -20.35 -0.47
N ALA A 372 2.89 -21.27 -1.14
CA ALA A 372 1.55 -21.01 -1.67
C ALA A 372 0.54 -20.69 -0.55
N THR A 373 0.58 -21.44 0.55
CA THR A 373 -0.27 -21.18 1.73
C THR A 373 0.04 -19.82 2.35
N LEU A 374 1.32 -19.49 2.48
CA LEU A 374 1.75 -18.19 3.02
C LEU A 374 1.27 -17.04 2.14
N GLN A 375 1.38 -17.20 0.82
CA GLN A 375 0.90 -16.20 -0.14
C GLN A 375 -0.63 -16.02 -0.02
N SER A 376 -1.39 -17.11 0.02
CA SER A 376 -2.85 -17.05 0.21
C SER A 376 -3.24 -16.34 1.51
N LEU A 377 -2.54 -16.64 2.62
CA LEU A 377 -2.78 -15.97 3.90
C LEU A 377 -2.45 -14.47 3.85
N ARG A 378 -1.43 -14.08 3.10
CA ARG A 378 -1.09 -12.66 2.90
C ARG A 378 -2.16 -11.95 2.07
N ASP A 379 -2.61 -12.58 0.99
CA ASP A 379 -3.68 -12.04 0.14
C ASP A 379 -4.98 -11.87 0.95
N ASP A 380 -5.35 -12.86 1.78
CA ASP A 380 -6.51 -12.79 2.69
C ASP A 380 -6.38 -11.64 3.70
N LEU A 381 -5.18 -11.43 4.25
CA LEU A 381 -4.89 -10.35 5.18
C LEU A 381 -5.02 -8.98 4.50
N ASP A 382 -4.44 -8.84 3.31
CA ASP A 382 -4.52 -7.61 2.53
C ASP A 382 -5.97 -7.27 2.15
N GLU A 383 -6.76 -8.29 1.76
CA GLU A 383 -8.20 -8.10 1.51
C GLU A 383 -8.96 -7.68 2.77
N ALA A 384 -8.65 -8.29 3.93
CA ALA A 384 -9.28 -7.94 5.20
C ALA A 384 -8.94 -6.49 5.58
N GLN A 385 -7.68 -6.08 5.46
CA GLN A 385 -7.25 -4.70 5.70
C GLN A 385 -7.95 -3.70 4.76
N GLN A 386 -8.02 -4.01 3.46
CA GLN A 386 -8.74 -3.18 2.50
C GLN A 386 -10.24 -3.06 2.81
N ARG A 387 -10.88 -4.14 3.31
CA ARG A 387 -12.28 -4.11 3.74
C ARG A 387 -12.47 -3.21 4.96
N GLU A 388 -11.57 -3.27 5.94
CA GLU A 388 -11.58 -2.37 7.11
C GLU A 388 -11.38 -0.91 6.71
N GLU A 389 -10.40 -0.62 5.85
CA GLU A 389 -10.19 0.74 5.35
C GLU A 389 -11.41 1.30 4.61
N ARG A 390 -12.05 0.49 3.75
CA ARG A 390 -13.29 0.89 3.05
C ARG A 390 -14.41 1.17 4.05
N ARG A 391 -14.59 0.32 5.06
CA ARG A 391 -15.57 0.53 6.13
C ARG A 391 -15.29 1.83 6.88
N PHE A 392 -14.05 2.05 7.28
CA PHE A 392 -13.64 3.27 7.98
C PHE A 392 -13.91 4.53 7.14
N ARG A 393 -13.54 4.53 5.85
CA ARG A 393 -13.84 5.63 4.92
C ARG A 393 -15.33 5.87 4.78
N THR A 394 -16.13 4.82 4.68
CA THR A 394 -17.59 4.93 4.58
C THR A 394 -18.19 5.55 5.84
N VAL A 395 -17.79 5.09 7.03
CA VAL A 395 -18.23 5.66 8.31
C VAL A 395 -17.83 7.13 8.43
N LEU A 396 -16.60 7.47 8.04
CA LEU A 396 -16.10 8.84 8.04
C LEU A 396 -16.92 9.75 7.12
N LEU A 397 -17.22 9.31 5.91
CA LEU A 397 -18.05 10.07 4.95
C LEU A 397 -19.47 10.30 5.48
N VAL A 398 -20.09 9.27 6.09
CA VAL A 398 -21.41 9.38 6.71
C VAL A 398 -21.38 10.38 7.87
N ALA A 399 -20.35 10.32 8.72
CA ALA A 399 -20.18 11.25 9.84
C ALA A 399 -20.00 12.70 9.35
N ILE A 400 -19.19 12.92 8.32
CA ILE A 400 -19.02 14.24 7.69
C ILE A 400 -20.35 14.74 7.12
N GLY A 401 -21.08 13.87 6.39
CA GLY A 401 -22.40 14.21 5.86
C GLY A 401 -23.39 14.61 6.95
N PHE A 402 -23.40 13.88 8.07
CA PHE A 402 -24.23 14.21 9.22
C PHE A 402 -23.88 15.57 9.86
N ILE A 403 -22.59 15.86 10.02
CA ILE A 403 -22.11 17.15 10.51
C ILE A 403 -22.55 18.30 9.58
N LEU A 404 -22.42 18.12 8.26
CA LEU A 404 -22.84 19.13 7.29
C LEU A 404 -24.35 19.39 7.37
N ILE A 405 -25.16 18.35 7.52
CA ILE A 405 -26.62 18.48 7.70
C ILE A 405 -26.96 19.26 8.97
N LEU A 406 -26.26 18.96 10.08
CA LEU A 406 -26.44 19.70 11.33
C LEU A 406 -26.07 21.18 11.18
N LEU A 407 -24.96 21.48 10.55
CA LEU A 407 -24.54 22.86 10.29
C LEU A 407 -25.55 23.59 9.41
N GLN A 408 -26.09 22.93 8.39
CA GLN A 408 -27.15 23.49 7.53
C GLN A 408 -28.44 23.76 8.31
N LEU A 409 -28.86 22.86 9.20
CA LEU A 409 -30.01 23.05 10.08
C LEU A 409 -29.80 24.25 11.01
N ILE A 410 -28.66 24.36 11.65
CA ILE A 410 -28.31 25.49 12.51
C ILE A 410 -28.36 26.81 11.71
N TRP A 411 -27.82 26.81 10.49
CA TRP A 411 -27.85 27.98 9.63
C TRP A 411 -29.29 28.37 9.25
N LEU A 412 -30.14 27.41 8.88
CA LEU A 412 -31.55 27.65 8.56
C LEU A 412 -32.32 28.23 9.74
N VAL A 413 -32.10 27.69 10.97
CA VAL A 413 -32.72 28.19 12.18
C VAL A 413 -32.30 29.66 12.45
N ARG A 414 -30.99 29.96 12.30
CA ARG A 414 -30.48 31.34 12.46
C ARG A 414 -31.07 32.32 11.45
N VAL A 415 -31.16 31.89 10.17
CA VAL A 415 -31.79 32.73 9.13
C VAL A 415 -33.27 32.95 9.41
N ALA A 416 -34.00 31.91 9.81
CA ALA A 416 -35.41 32.03 10.17
C ALA A 416 -35.62 32.97 11.39
N ALA A 417 -34.75 32.87 12.41
CA ALA A 417 -34.80 33.75 13.58
C ALA A 417 -34.55 35.23 13.20
N ARG A 418 -33.53 35.49 12.34
CA ARG A 418 -33.26 36.86 11.86
C ARG A 418 -34.44 37.45 11.08
N ARG A 419 -35.05 36.63 10.19
CA ARG A 419 -36.24 37.05 9.42
C ARG A 419 -37.45 37.34 10.32
N ARG A 420 -37.64 36.57 11.40
CA ARG A 420 -38.70 36.84 12.39
C ARG A 420 -38.46 38.16 13.15
N ALA A 421 -37.22 38.38 13.59
CA ALA A 421 -36.85 39.61 14.27
C ALA A 421 -37.02 40.85 13.38
N ALA A 422 -36.64 40.78 12.11
CA ALA A 422 -36.84 41.87 11.16
C ALA A 422 -38.33 42.19 10.95
N ARG A 423 -39.15 41.15 10.70
CA ARG A 423 -40.62 41.34 10.54
C ARG A 423 -41.28 41.89 11.80
N MET A 424 -40.81 41.54 13.00
CA MET A 424 -41.30 42.06 14.24
C MET A 424 -40.99 43.57 14.40
N ARG A 425 -39.75 43.97 14.03
CA ARG A 425 -39.37 45.41 14.05
C ARG A 425 -40.21 46.22 13.07
N GLU A 426 -40.39 45.74 11.86
CA GLU A 426 -41.24 46.41 10.83
C GLU A 426 -42.67 46.58 11.31
N ARG A 427 -43.27 45.53 11.90
CA ARG A 427 -44.63 45.62 12.48
C ARG A 427 -44.71 46.64 13.60
N ILE A 428 -43.76 46.62 14.54
CA ILE A 428 -43.72 47.60 15.64
C ILE A 428 -43.59 49.02 15.10
N ALA A 429 -42.79 49.26 14.09
CA ALA A 429 -42.66 50.57 13.45
C ALA A 429 -43.98 51.04 12.80
N CYS A 430 -44.64 50.15 12.05
CA CYS A 430 -45.95 50.45 11.46
C CYS A 430 -47.01 50.77 12.54
N ASP A 431 -47.13 49.93 13.58
CA ASP A 431 -48.10 50.14 14.66
C ASP A 431 -47.85 51.45 15.39
N LEU A 432 -46.56 51.81 15.64
CA LEU A 432 -46.22 53.10 16.26
C LEU A 432 -46.51 54.30 15.35
N HIS A 433 -46.27 54.13 14.02
CA HIS A 433 -46.58 55.21 13.07
C HIS A 433 -48.06 55.48 13.01
N ASP A 434 -48.90 54.44 12.93
CA ASP A 434 -50.33 54.56 12.70
C ASP A 434 -51.06 55.05 13.99
N GLU A 435 -50.68 54.52 15.15
CA GLU A 435 -51.42 54.79 16.38
C GLU A 435 -50.88 56.02 17.13
N ILE A 436 -49.55 56.11 17.33
CA ILE A 436 -48.95 57.22 18.09
C ILE A 436 -48.67 58.43 17.18
N GLY A 437 -48.15 58.18 15.95
CA GLY A 437 -47.86 59.25 15.00
C GLY A 437 -49.10 60.05 14.61
N ALA A 438 -50.21 59.35 14.30
CA ALA A 438 -51.46 59.98 13.96
C ALA A 438 -52.10 60.76 15.14
N ASN A 439 -52.07 60.17 16.37
CA ASN A 439 -52.61 60.78 17.53
C ASN A 439 -51.84 62.07 17.94
N VAL A 440 -50.53 62.00 17.92
CA VAL A 440 -49.65 63.14 18.24
C VAL A 440 -49.76 64.26 17.21
N SER A 441 -49.91 63.88 15.90
CA SER A 441 -50.15 64.83 14.80
C SER A 441 -51.50 65.54 15.01
N SER A 442 -52.54 64.79 15.33
CA SER A 442 -53.86 65.33 15.62
C SER A 442 -53.86 66.26 16.82
N MET A 443 -53.16 65.87 17.87
CA MET A 443 -52.97 66.76 19.08
C MET A 443 -52.28 68.07 18.74
N ALA A 444 -51.19 68.00 17.94
CA ALA A 444 -50.44 69.20 17.53
C ALA A 444 -51.35 70.12 16.70
N HIS A 445 -52.10 69.57 15.75
CA HIS A 445 -53.02 70.31 14.89
C HIS A 445 -54.19 70.88 15.63
N THR A 446 -54.78 70.13 16.58
CA THR A 446 -55.86 70.62 17.46
C THR A 446 -55.38 71.73 18.34
N THR A 447 -54.16 71.65 18.82
CA THR A 447 -53.58 72.71 19.69
C THR A 447 -53.28 73.96 18.87
N GLU A 448 -52.89 73.88 17.63
CA GLU A 448 -52.71 75.00 16.72
C GLU A 448 -54.07 75.68 16.43
N LEU A 449 -55.10 74.89 16.09
CA LEU A 449 -56.42 75.40 15.88
C LEU A 449 -57.01 76.07 17.14
N LEU A 450 -56.72 75.55 18.33
CA LEU A 450 -57.11 76.12 19.58
C LEU A 450 -56.43 77.47 19.81
N ALA A 451 -55.14 77.56 19.48
CA ALA A 451 -54.39 78.80 19.56
C ALA A 451 -54.93 79.91 18.63
N GLU A 452 -55.35 79.51 17.41
CA GLU A 452 -55.94 80.43 16.44
C GLU A 452 -57.37 80.86 16.78
N SER A 453 -58.10 80.01 17.49
CA SER A 453 -59.53 80.27 17.81
C SER A 453 -59.78 81.30 18.98
N ILE A 454 -58.80 81.58 19.75
CA ILE A 454 -58.93 82.47 20.90
C ILE A 454 -58.75 83.94 20.47
N GLN A 455 -59.87 84.69 20.39
CA GLN A 455 -59.86 86.11 20.10
C GLN A 455 -59.62 86.92 21.41
N GLN A 456 -58.50 87.57 21.56
CA GLN A 456 -58.02 88.34 22.74
C GLN A 456 -57.60 87.47 23.93
N PRO A 457 -56.55 86.66 23.86
CA PRO A 457 -56.07 85.95 25.04
C PRO A 457 -55.35 86.90 26.06
N SER A 458 -55.50 86.59 27.32
CA SER A 458 -54.67 87.27 28.38
C SER A 458 -53.21 86.85 28.21
N SER A 459 -52.29 87.70 28.71
CA SER A 459 -50.84 87.43 28.59
C SER A 459 -50.41 86.03 29.13
N THR A 460 -51.13 85.54 30.14
CA THR A 460 -50.92 84.19 30.72
C THR A 460 -51.46 83.08 29.82
N GLN A 461 -52.59 83.27 29.19
CA GLN A 461 -53.18 82.30 28.22
C GLN A 461 -52.38 82.22 26.98
N THR A 462 -51.85 83.30 26.41
CA THR A 462 -50.97 83.33 25.27
C THR A 462 -49.72 82.47 25.57
N ARG A 463 -49.09 82.68 26.69
CA ARG A 463 -47.91 81.96 27.12
C ARG A 463 -48.15 80.44 27.32
N LEU A 464 -49.32 80.06 27.87
CA LEU A 464 -49.71 78.67 28.05
C LEU A 464 -50.01 77.99 26.71
N LEU A 465 -50.70 78.69 25.80
CA LEU A 465 -50.95 78.15 24.43
C LEU A 465 -49.67 77.99 23.62
N GLU A 466 -48.79 78.99 23.63
CA GLU A 466 -47.49 78.87 22.96
C GLU A 466 -46.70 77.71 23.53
N ASN A 467 -46.63 77.53 24.84
CA ASN A 467 -45.98 76.37 25.44
C ASN A 467 -46.64 75.03 25.04
N LEU A 468 -47.93 74.96 24.92
CA LEU A 468 -48.68 73.75 24.55
C LEU A 468 -48.43 73.40 23.13
N VAL A 469 -48.50 74.34 22.17
CA VAL A 469 -48.21 74.20 20.76
C VAL A 469 -46.77 73.71 20.56
N GLU A 470 -45.83 74.36 21.25
CA GLU A 470 -44.44 74.01 21.17
C GLU A 470 -44.16 72.61 21.74
N SER A 471 -44.78 72.23 22.87
CA SER A 471 -44.69 70.91 23.46
C SER A 471 -45.27 69.83 22.52
N ALA A 472 -46.43 70.10 21.89
CA ALA A 472 -47.06 69.18 20.95
C ALA A 472 -46.18 68.98 19.67
N ARG A 473 -45.64 70.05 19.11
CA ARG A 473 -44.74 70.05 18.00
C ARG A 473 -43.44 69.30 18.33
N LEU A 474 -42.90 69.48 19.53
CA LEU A 474 -41.69 68.77 19.95
C LEU A 474 -41.97 67.28 20.11
N THR A 475 -43.08 66.91 20.76
CA THR A 475 -43.45 65.48 20.91
C THR A 475 -43.69 64.81 19.58
N TYR A 476 -44.35 65.49 18.61
CA TYR A 476 -44.52 64.97 17.25
C TYR A 476 -43.18 64.72 16.54
N ARG A 477 -42.26 65.68 16.60
CA ARG A 477 -40.90 65.52 15.99
C ARG A 477 -40.12 64.37 16.63
N GLU A 478 -40.14 64.26 17.94
CA GLU A 478 -39.45 63.19 18.64
C GLU A 478 -40.02 61.79 18.33
N THR A 479 -41.38 61.71 18.29
CA THR A 479 -42.03 60.45 17.87
C THR A 479 -41.68 60.05 16.44
N LYS A 480 -41.69 61.00 15.51
CA LYS A 480 -41.29 60.77 14.13
C LYS A 480 -39.82 60.38 13.99
N HIS A 481 -38.93 60.98 14.79
CA HIS A 481 -37.55 60.57 14.84
C HIS A 481 -37.36 59.17 15.42
N PHE A 482 -38.14 58.78 16.44
CA PHE A 482 -38.11 57.47 17.06
C PHE A 482 -38.60 56.36 16.09
N ILE A 483 -39.65 56.62 15.33
CA ILE A 483 -40.17 55.71 14.31
C ILE A 483 -39.09 55.47 13.22
N ARG A 484 -38.50 56.53 12.66
CA ARG A 484 -37.41 56.43 11.67
C ARG A 484 -36.19 55.68 12.18
N PHE A 485 -35.91 55.80 13.45
CA PHE A 485 -34.85 55.05 14.12
C PHE A 485 -35.15 53.54 14.15
N ILE A 486 -36.39 53.13 14.47
CA ILE A 486 -36.80 51.73 14.46
C ILE A 486 -36.78 51.16 13.00
N GLU A 487 -37.12 51.96 12.02
CA GLU A 487 -37.07 51.62 10.60
C GLU A 487 -35.67 51.46 10.06
N GLY A 488 -34.64 52.00 10.79
CA GLY A 488 -33.24 51.89 10.38
C GLY A 488 -32.80 52.94 9.36
N GLU A 489 -33.63 53.94 9.05
CA GLU A 489 -33.31 55.00 8.08
C GLU A 489 -32.17 55.91 8.48
N ASN A 490 -31.82 55.98 9.79
CA ASN A 490 -30.77 56.85 10.33
C ASN A 490 -29.37 56.20 10.42
N ASP A 491 -29.20 54.96 9.93
CA ASP A 491 -27.90 54.26 10.09
C ASP A 491 -26.80 54.76 9.14
N ALA A 492 -27.16 55.57 8.13
CA ALA A 492 -26.23 56.08 7.12
C ALA A 492 -25.63 57.45 7.41
N GLN A 493 -26.13 58.20 8.43
CA GLN A 493 -25.68 59.55 8.72
C GLN A 493 -24.49 59.57 9.68
N ASP A 494 -23.47 60.41 9.40
CA ASP A 494 -22.28 60.53 10.27
C ASP A 494 -22.69 61.11 11.63
N ILE A 495 -22.27 60.46 12.73
CA ILE A 495 -22.57 60.89 14.11
C ILE A 495 -22.08 62.30 14.36
N ALA A 496 -20.95 62.72 13.76
CA ALA A 496 -20.43 64.09 13.90
C ALA A 496 -21.39 65.11 13.29
N GLU A 497 -21.97 64.83 12.14
CA GLU A 497 -23.01 65.66 11.54
C GLU A 497 -24.25 65.75 12.43
N GLN A 498 -24.67 64.61 13.00
CA GLN A 498 -25.83 64.58 13.91
C GLN A 498 -25.59 65.38 15.18
N LEU A 499 -24.41 65.25 15.82
CA LEU A 499 -24.06 66.04 17.02
C LEU A 499 -24.02 67.54 16.71
N THR A 500 -23.42 67.92 15.57
CA THR A 500 -23.36 69.31 15.12
C THR A 500 -24.76 69.88 14.86
N GLN A 501 -25.58 69.15 14.12
CA GLN A 501 -26.94 69.53 13.79
C GLN A 501 -27.82 69.72 15.06
N VAL A 502 -27.68 68.79 16.02
CA VAL A 502 -28.40 68.88 17.30
C VAL A 502 -27.95 70.06 18.10
N ALA A 503 -26.66 70.39 18.17
CA ALA A 503 -26.15 71.55 18.83
C ALA A 503 -26.65 72.85 18.17
N ASP A 504 -26.64 72.89 16.83
CA ASP A 504 -27.16 74.08 16.10
C ASP A 504 -28.61 74.31 16.34
N GLN A 505 -29.42 73.29 16.47
CA GLN A 505 -30.83 73.40 16.75
C GLN A 505 -31.13 73.81 18.19
N ILE A 506 -30.36 73.35 19.18
CA ILE A 506 -30.65 73.59 20.59
C ILE A 506 -29.99 74.89 21.11
N LEU A 507 -28.68 75.09 20.77
CA LEU A 507 -27.92 76.23 21.30
C LEU A 507 -28.25 77.56 20.60
N GLY A 508 -28.87 77.52 19.42
CA GLY A 508 -29.25 78.71 18.65
C GLY A 508 -28.08 79.68 18.37
N THR A 509 -28.09 80.85 18.98
CA THR A 509 -27.07 81.89 18.74
C THR A 509 -25.86 81.81 19.66
N ILE A 510 -25.85 80.88 20.67
CA ILE A 510 -24.69 80.73 21.55
C ILE A 510 -23.47 80.23 20.73
N PRO A 511 -22.33 80.94 20.84
CA PRO A 511 -21.07 80.52 20.25
C PRO A 511 -20.66 79.15 20.75
N ARG A 512 -20.18 78.31 19.77
CA ARG A 512 -19.79 76.96 20.08
C ARG A 512 -18.55 76.53 19.31
N THR A 513 -17.74 75.66 19.89
CA THR A 513 -16.58 75.06 19.33
C THR A 513 -16.69 73.55 19.31
N PHE A 514 -16.27 72.91 18.21
CA PHE A 514 -16.29 71.45 18.05
C PHE A 514 -14.88 70.89 17.85
N SER A 515 -14.53 69.91 18.66
CA SER A 515 -13.31 69.11 18.51
C SER A 515 -13.71 67.61 18.44
N LEU A 516 -14.25 67.20 17.28
CA LEU A 516 -14.80 65.83 17.14
C LEU A 516 -13.75 64.94 16.51
N GLU A 517 -13.07 64.15 17.37
CA GLU A 517 -12.07 63.18 16.97
C GLU A 517 -12.67 61.73 17.00
N ASN A 518 -12.02 60.81 16.25
CA ASN A 518 -12.39 59.40 16.22
C ASN A 518 -13.84 59.09 15.80
N THR A 519 -14.44 59.90 14.93
CA THR A 519 -15.83 59.77 14.47
C THR A 519 -16.14 58.40 13.89
N ARG A 520 -15.17 57.70 13.24
CA ARG A 520 -15.32 56.32 12.79
C ARG A 520 -15.70 55.34 13.90
N SER A 521 -15.16 55.52 15.09
CA SER A 521 -15.48 54.66 16.25
C SER A 521 -16.88 54.90 16.76
N PHE A 522 -17.37 56.13 16.74
CA PHE A 522 -18.74 56.50 17.06
C PHE A 522 -19.73 56.02 15.99
N ASN A 523 -19.35 56.08 14.70
CA ASN A 523 -20.17 55.55 13.61
C ASN A 523 -20.29 54.02 13.64
N ALA A 524 -19.35 53.32 14.22
CA ALA A 524 -19.39 51.86 14.40
C ALA A 524 -20.24 51.39 15.60
N LEU A 525 -20.83 52.31 16.37
CA LEU A 525 -21.79 51.98 17.42
C LEU A 525 -23.07 51.35 16.83
N ASP A 526 -23.67 50.43 17.56
CA ASP A 526 -24.99 49.93 17.21
C ASP A 526 -26.06 51.03 17.28
N PRO A 527 -27.13 50.88 16.48
CA PRO A 527 -28.16 51.92 16.41
C PRO A 527 -28.74 52.32 17.78
N THR A 528 -28.92 51.40 18.69
CA THR A 528 -29.48 51.65 20.02
C THR A 528 -28.53 52.53 20.87
N THR A 529 -27.23 52.22 20.80
CA THR A 529 -26.20 53.00 21.50
C THR A 529 -26.06 54.40 20.89
N LYS A 530 -26.09 54.55 19.56
CA LYS A 530 -26.10 55.87 18.88
C LYS A 530 -27.29 56.71 19.35
N TRP A 531 -28.48 56.12 19.38
CA TRP A 531 -29.69 56.79 19.81
C TRP A 531 -29.60 57.27 21.25
N ASN A 532 -29.21 56.42 22.17
CA ASN A 532 -29.04 56.78 23.58
C ASN A 532 -27.98 57.87 23.76
N LEU A 533 -26.92 57.85 22.97
CA LEU A 533 -25.91 58.91 22.99
C LEU A 533 -26.49 60.27 22.56
N LEU A 534 -27.27 60.29 21.47
CA LEU A 534 -27.92 61.50 21.00
C LEU A 534 -28.92 62.03 21.99
N LEU A 535 -29.67 61.15 22.68
CA LEU A 535 -30.60 61.56 23.73
C LEU A 535 -29.86 62.11 24.94
N PHE A 536 -28.78 61.51 25.40
CA PHE A 536 -27.92 62.03 26.43
C PHE A 536 -27.38 63.41 26.04
N TYR A 537 -26.85 63.54 24.84
CA TYR A 537 -26.31 64.78 24.32
C TYR A 537 -27.35 65.91 24.28
N LYS A 538 -28.57 65.62 23.77
CA LYS A 538 -29.69 66.57 23.78
C LYS A 538 -30.07 67.06 25.21
N GLU A 539 -30.07 66.15 26.18
CA GLU A 539 -30.36 66.52 27.58
C GLU A 539 -29.31 67.46 28.13
N VAL A 540 -28.01 67.20 27.85
CA VAL A 540 -26.92 68.10 28.29
C VAL A 540 -27.10 69.49 27.69
N LEU A 541 -27.33 69.59 26.36
CA LEU A 541 -27.51 70.88 25.68
C LEU A 541 -28.76 71.62 26.16
N ASN A 542 -29.87 70.93 26.41
CA ASN A 542 -31.09 71.52 26.95
C ASN A 542 -30.87 72.08 28.37
N ASN A 543 -30.04 71.39 29.16
CA ASN A 543 -29.72 71.88 30.52
C ASN A 543 -28.85 73.14 30.46
N ILE A 544 -27.95 73.27 29.49
CA ILE A 544 -27.17 74.49 29.26
C ILE A 544 -28.11 75.66 28.97
N ILE A 545 -29.03 75.53 28.00
CA ILE A 545 -29.99 76.59 27.64
C ILE A 545 -30.87 76.97 28.77
N LYS A 546 -31.40 76.04 29.55
CA LYS A 546 -32.36 76.29 30.58
C LYS A 546 -31.78 76.86 31.91
N HIS A 547 -30.51 76.48 32.14
CA HIS A 547 -29.99 76.66 33.51
C HIS A 547 -28.58 77.28 33.63
N ALA A 548 -27.74 77.22 32.55
CA ALA A 548 -26.36 77.62 32.68
C ALA A 548 -26.13 79.12 32.48
N ASP A 549 -26.95 79.80 31.65
CA ASP A 549 -26.75 81.20 31.27
C ASP A 549 -25.36 81.41 30.61
N ALA A 550 -24.97 80.39 29.84
CA ALA A 550 -23.65 80.30 29.24
C ALA A 550 -23.54 81.20 27.98
N SER A 551 -22.40 81.83 27.80
CA SER A 551 -22.08 82.61 26.63
C SER A 551 -21.25 81.84 25.56
N GLU A 552 -20.71 80.67 25.93
CA GLU A 552 -19.93 79.82 25.01
C GLU A 552 -20.03 78.35 25.47
N VAL A 553 -20.03 77.41 24.47
CA VAL A 553 -20.06 75.96 24.69
C VAL A 553 -18.99 75.26 23.84
N ALA A 554 -18.22 74.40 24.46
CA ALA A 554 -17.26 73.56 23.77
C ALA A 554 -17.70 72.08 23.77
N ILE A 555 -17.66 71.43 22.62
CA ILE A 555 -18.06 70.04 22.45
C ILE A 555 -16.88 69.26 21.88
N ALA A 556 -16.48 68.21 22.62
CA ALA A 556 -15.34 67.36 22.18
C ALA A 556 -15.71 65.87 22.21
N SER A 557 -15.23 65.15 21.27
CA SER A 557 -15.25 63.69 21.27
C SER A 557 -13.86 63.11 21.06
N SER A 558 -13.52 62.06 21.77
CA SER A 558 -12.25 61.38 21.62
C SER A 558 -12.38 59.88 21.94
N ARG A 559 -11.31 59.16 21.71
CA ARG A 559 -11.18 57.76 22.12
C ARG A 559 -9.89 57.58 22.90
N GLN A 560 -10.02 57.10 24.11
CA GLN A 560 -8.88 56.69 24.94
C GLN A 560 -8.94 55.17 25.11
N ASP A 561 -7.95 54.46 24.63
CA ASP A 561 -7.90 52.98 24.64
C ASP A 561 -9.16 52.34 24.03
N ARG A 562 -10.01 51.71 24.85
CA ARG A 562 -11.27 51.08 24.45
C ARG A 562 -12.51 51.91 24.79
N GLN A 563 -12.35 53.06 25.40
CA GLN A 563 -13.46 53.92 25.80
C GLN A 563 -13.62 55.07 24.81
N LEU A 564 -14.86 55.36 24.47
CA LEU A 564 -15.26 56.57 23.77
C LEU A 564 -15.63 57.64 24.81
N MET A 565 -15.23 58.85 24.52
CA MET A 565 -15.49 60.00 25.39
C MET A 565 -16.25 61.05 24.58
N LEU A 566 -17.35 61.53 25.17
CA LEU A 566 -18.05 62.73 24.72
C LEU A 566 -18.02 63.73 25.86
N GLN A 567 -17.52 64.93 25.62
CA GLN A 567 -17.40 66.00 26.56
C GLN A 567 -18.16 67.27 26.09
N VAL A 568 -18.90 67.89 26.98
CA VAL A 568 -19.54 69.17 26.71
C VAL A 568 -19.18 70.10 27.87
N VAL A 569 -18.65 71.25 27.52
CA VAL A 569 -18.21 72.27 28.53
C VAL A 569 -18.91 73.58 28.23
N ASP A 570 -19.51 74.16 29.22
CA ASP A 570 -20.09 75.51 29.18
C ASP A 570 -19.36 76.43 30.15
N ASN A 571 -19.42 77.75 29.92
CA ASN A 571 -18.84 78.79 30.72
C ASN A 571 -19.91 79.50 31.58
N GLY A 572 -21.00 78.82 31.90
CA GLY A 572 -22.14 79.42 32.65
C GLY A 572 -21.94 79.51 34.13
N ARG A 573 -23.03 79.68 34.85
CA ARG A 573 -23.03 79.89 36.32
C ARG A 573 -22.74 78.66 37.18
N GLY A 574 -22.57 77.50 36.53
CA GLY A 574 -22.32 76.19 37.17
C GLY A 574 -23.59 75.59 37.79
N ILE A 575 -23.47 74.31 38.19
CA ILE A 575 -24.57 73.55 38.84
C ILE A 575 -24.09 72.91 40.12
N SER A 576 -25.03 72.75 41.10
CA SER A 576 -24.80 72.03 42.35
C SER A 576 -24.88 70.49 42.01
N GLN A 577 -24.04 69.69 42.64
CA GLN A 577 -24.06 68.26 42.50
C GLN A 577 -25.34 67.55 42.95
N GLU A 578 -26.11 68.17 43.82
CA GLU A 578 -27.41 67.70 44.32
C GLU A 578 -28.59 68.09 43.40
N SER A 579 -28.33 68.70 42.28
CA SER A 579 -29.35 69.11 41.32
C SER A 579 -30.13 67.93 40.72
N PRO A 580 -31.47 68.02 40.62
CA PRO A 580 -32.27 66.98 39.98
C PRO A 580 -31.85 66.66 38.52
N TYR A 581 -31.10 67.53 37.88
CA TYR A 581 -30.60 67.40 36.55
C TYR A 581 -29.46 66.36 36.46
N CYS A 582 -28.63 66.27 37.48
CA CYS A 582 -27.55 65.32 37.55
C CYS A 582 -28.09 63.86 37.48
N ARG A 583 -29.17 63.60 38.22
CA ARG A 583 -29.81 62.28 38.26
C ARG A 583 -30.32 61.82 36.88
N ARG A 584 -30.93 62.71 36.10
CA ARG A 584 -31.39 62.36 34.75
C ARG A 584 -30.22 62.02 33.78
N LEU A 585 -29.14 62.76 33.92
CA LEU A 585 -27.94 62.45 33.11
C LEU A 585 -27.31 61.16 33.56
N GLU A 586 -27.30 60.80 34.83
CA GLU A 586 -26.85 59.53 35.36
C GLU A 586 -27.71 58.37 34.80
N GLU A 587 -29.04 58.51 34.83
CA GLU A 587 -29.96 57.53 34.28
C GLU A 587 -29.69 57.29 32.76
N ARG A 588 -29.44 58.36 32.00
CA ARG A 588 -29.09 58.27 30.57
C ARG A 588 -27.71 57.66 30.37
N ALA A 589 -26.72 58.01 31.17
CA ALA A 589 -25.39 57.42 31.11
C ALA A 589 -25.41 55.90 31.40
N ALA A 590 -26.30 55.48 32.35
CA ALA A 590 -26.47 54.06 32.67
C ALA A 590 -27.01 53.25 31.50
N LEU A 591 -27.89 53.81 30.65
CA LEU A 591 -28.38 53.15 29.42
C LEU A 591 -27.24 52.88 28.42
N LEU A 592 -26.20 53.73 28.45
CA LEU A 592 -24.99 53.60 27.67
C LEU A 592 -23.92 52.72 28.35
N ARG A 593 -24.24 52.23 29.58
CA ARG A 593 -23.27 51.58 30.46
C ARG A 593 -22.01 52.42 30.63
N GLY A 594 -22.17 53.72 30.55
CA GLY A 594 -21.10 54.70 30.60
C GLY A 594 -20.87 55.22 32.02
N LYS A 595 -19.70 55.81 32.25
CA LYS A 595 -19.33 56.52 33.44
C LYS A 595 -19.49 58.01 33.19
N LEU A 596 -20.32 58.70 33.98
CA LEU A 596 -20.52 60.10 33.88
C LEU A 596 -19.60 60.85 34.92
N GLN A 597 -18.96 61.89 34.43
CA GLN A 597 -18.17 62.80 35.26
C GLN A 597 -18.71 64.25 35.08
N ILE A 598 -19.06 64.87 36.12
CA ILE A 598 -19.58 66.27 36.16
C ILE A 598 -18.64 67.07 37.05
N GLU A 599 -18.02 68.10 36.48
CA GLU A 599 -17.16 69.05 37.14
C GLU A 599 -17.78 70.44 36.97
N SER A 600 -18.12 71.09 38.08
CA SER A 600 -18.78 72.39 38.06
C SER A 600 -18.34 73.25 39.23
N GLN A 601 -18.08 74.50 38.93
CA GLN A 601 -17.77 75.48 39.94
C GLN A 601 -18.68 76.72 39.77
N PRO A 602 -19.13 77.35 40.87
CA PRO A 602 -20.00 78.52 40.79
C PRO A 602 -19.37 79.65 39.95
N ASN A 603 -20.07 80.09 38.92
CA ASN A 603 -19.67 81.11 37.94
C ASN A 603 -18.40 80.78 37.09
N GLU A 604 -17.96 79.52 37.07
CA GLU A 604 -16.86 79.09 36.24
C GLU A 604 -17.30 78.04 35.16
N GLY A 605 -18.62 77.75 35.14
CA GLY A 605 -19.19 76.83 34.14
C GLY A 605 -19.29 75.38 34.60
N THR A 606 -19.68 74.55 33.69
CA THR A 606 -19.81 73.08 33.89
C THR A 606 -19.16 72.27 32.77
N SER A 607 -18.41 71.27 33.18
CA SER A 607 -17.88 70.26 32.29
C SER A 607 -18.56 68.89 32.51
N ILE A 608 -19.23 68.35 31.49
CA ILE A 608 -19.91 67.08 31.55
C ILE A 608 -19.19 66.13 30.59
N THR A 609 -18.63 65.07 31.14
CA THR A 609 -17.87 64.04 30.35
C THR A 609 -18.50 62.67 30.52
N LEU A 610 -18.86 62.06 29.43
CA LEU A 610 -19.39 60.71 29.36
C LEU A 610 -18.34 59.76 28.76
N TYR A 611 -17.95 58.73 29.48
CA TYR A 611 -17.10 57.64 29.05
C TYR A 611 -17.95 56.37 28.86
N PHE A 612 -17.84 55.71 27.70
CA PHE A 612 -18.58 54.49 27.43
C PHE A 612 -17.82 53.56 26.46
N GLN A 613 -18.20 52.31 26.37
CA GLN A 613 -17.54 51.34 25.52
C GLN A 613 -18.49 50.87 24.42
N ASN A 614 -17.90 50.54 23.25
CA ASN A 614 -18.64 49.84 22.21
C ASN A 614 -18.69 48.34 22.55
N HIS A 615 -19.83 47.89 23.01
CA HIS A 615 -20.07 46.47 23.28
C HIS A 615 -20.54 45.80 21.99
N ARG A 616 -19.58 45.34 21.17
CA ARG A 616 -19.88 44.37 20.12
C ARG A 616 -19.86 42.96 20.68
#